data_0a72369619ef0d4da4b91d4eb1084353
#
_entry.id   0a72369619ef0d4da4b91d4eb1084353
#
_cell.length_a   1.000
_cell.length_b   1.000
_cell.length_c   1.000
_cell.angle_alpha   90.00
_cell.angle_beta   90.00
_cell.angle_gamma   90.00
#
_symmetry.space_group_name_H-M   'P 1'
#
loop_
_entity.id
_entity.type
_entity.pdbx_description
1 polymer ?
#
loop_
_entity_poly.entity_id
_entity_poly.type
_entity_poly.pdbx_seq_one_letter_code
_entity_poly.pdbx_strand_id
1 'polypeptide(L)'
;MFKRFTVFVILFIGIMVFAEERFAYVNMETIFNAYYKTVNENINVENMRKQYLDGFNLLRDEFQASLTEYQKATADMDNELLSDEVRESARNKAQLLEGRLQQKQEEVMRYRQEGLGEIEERQQQIVEKLAQDLTEQVKKYAEAQGYTTVLEVSGKSLNRVPLVITYPKEQEITEAVLKLVNAGHEAEKDEAEAKLTDLRNKLRAAQEAAAQQN
;
A
#
# COMPACT_ATOMS: atom_id res chain seq x y z
N MET A 1 82.61 -11.07 -43.78
CA MET A 1 81.98 -10.86 -42.49
C MET A 1 80.60 -10.28 -42.66
N PHE A 2 79.54 -11.16 -42.73
CA PHE A 2 78.16 -10.72 -42.87
C PHE A 2 77.46 -10.82 -41.52
N LYS A 3 77.07 -9.66 -40.94
CA LYS A 3 76.27 -9.64 -39.70
C LYS A 3 74.83 -9.86 -40.08
N ARG A 4 74.27 -10.99 -39.65
CA ARG A 4 72.82 -11.31 -39.71
C ARG A 4 72.07 -10.49 -38.68
N PHE A 5 71.28 -9.54 -39.15
CA PHE A 5 70.34 -8.78 -38.33
C PHE A 5 69.01 -9.55 -38.27
N THR A 6 68.72 -10.19 -37.15
CA THR A 6 67.46 -10.88 -36.92
C THR A 6 66.46 -9.84 -36.38
N VAL A 7 65.50 -9.47 -37.24
CA VAL A 7 64.40 -8.58 -36.82
C VAL A 7 63.34 -9.43 -36.12
N PHE A 8 63.14 -9.20 -34.82
CA PHE A 8 62.10 -9.81 -34.00
C PHE A 8 60.83 -8.97 -34.17
N VAL A 9 59.88 -9.44 -35.00
CA VAL A 9 58.52 -8.83 -35.09
C VAL A 9 57.69 -9.36 -33.97
N ILE A 10 57.45 -8.57 -32.92
CA ILE A 10 56.52 -8.86 -31.83
C ILE A 10 55.11 -8.54 -32.37
N LEU A 11 54.36 -9.61 -32.70
CA LEU A 11 52.95 -9.53 -33.08
C LEU A 11 52.13 -9.21 -31.81
N PHE A 12 51.76 -7.98 -31.60
CA PHE A 12 50.85 -7.58 -30.52
C PHE A 12 49.42 -7.96 -30.95
N ILE A 13 48.95 -9.18 -30.60
CA ILE A 13 47.58 -9.60 -30.75
C ILE A 13 46.80 -8.88 -29.63
N GLY A 14 46.17 -7.72 -29.99
CA GLY A 14 45.22 -7.05 -29.15
C GLY A 14 44.02 -7.95 -28.96
N ILE A 15 43.90 -8.60 -27.83
CA ILE A 15 42.67 -9.27 -27.42
C ILE A 15 41.64 -8.16 -27.18
N MET A 16 40.76 -7.89 -28.17
CA MET A 16 39.55 -7.12 -27.96
C MET A 16 38.66 -7.97 -27.03
N VAL A 17 38.71 -7.66 -25.75
CA VAL A 17 37.70 -8.16 -24.81
C VAL A 17 36.40 -7.44 -25.12
N PHE A 18 35.57 -8.04 -25.98
CA PHE A 18 34.18 -7.65 -26.07
C PHE A 18 33.58 -8.02 -24.70
N ALA A 19 33.21 -7.04 -23.92
CA ALA A 19 32.39 -7.24 -22.74
C ALA A 19 31.08 -7.86 -23.24
N GLU A 20 30.89 -9.15 -23.01
CA GLU A 20 29.67 -9.85 -23.36
C GLU A 20 28.53 -9.24 -22.56
N GLU A 21 27.51 -8.71 -23.23
CA GLU A 21 26.33 -8.18 -22.56
C GLU A 21 25.62 -9.33 -21.85
N ARG A 22 25.56 -9.24 -20.52
CA ARG A 22 24.89 -10.25 -19.69
C ARG A 22 23.60 -9.66 -19.15
N PHE A 23 22.50 -10.21 -19.67
CA PHE A 23 21.15 -9.84 -19.25
C PHE A 23 20.70 -10.65 -18.04
N ALA A 24 19.92 -10.01 -17.16
CA ALA A 24 19.14 -10.67 -16.12
C ALA A 24 17.69 -10.18 -16.18
N TYR A 25 16.79 -10.98 -15.65
CA TYR A 25 15.36 -10.69 -15.60
C TYR A 25 14.89 -10.76 -14.15
N VAL A 26 14.06 -9.80 -13.74
CA VAL A 26 13.58 -9.69 -12.38
C VAL A 26 12.10 -9.35 -12.34
N ASN A 27 11.34 -10.07 -11.51
CA ASN A 27 9.95 -9.74 -11.22
C ASN A 27 9.89 -8.90 -9.94
N MET A 28 9.82 -7.57 -10.12
CA MET A 28 9.79 -6.64 -9.00
C MET A 28 8.50 -6.75 -8.18
N GLU A 29 7.37 -7.10 -8.78
CA GLU A 29 6.11 -7.31 -8.08
C GLU A 29 6.22 -8.47 -7.08
N THR A 30 6.83 -9.59 -7.50
CA THR A 30 7.07 -10.75 -6.63
C THR A 30 7.98 -10.37 -5.45
N ILE A 31 9.11 -9.69 -5.73
CA ILE A 31 10.05 -9.28 -4.68
C ILE A 31 9.37 -8.29 -3.71
N PHE A 32 8.70 -7.27 -4.25
CA PHE A 32 8.04 -6.26 -3.44
C PHE A 32 7.00 -6.87 -2.48
N ASN A 33 6.16 -7.76 -2.98
CA ASN A 33 5.10 -8.38 -2.17
C ASN A 33 5.64 -9.30 -1.08
N ALA A 34 6.78 -9.95 -1.32
CA ALA A 34 7.38 -10.91 -0.38
C ALA A 34 8.56 -10.32 0.42
N TYR A 35 8.86 -9.03 0.29
CA TYR A 35 9.88 -8.34 1.05
C TYR A 35 9.43 -8.09 2.49
N TYR A 36 10.24 -8.46 3.49
CA TYR A 36 9.87 -8.35 4.90
C TYR A 36 9.46 -6.93 5.32
N LYS A 37 10.12 -5.89 4.77
CA LYS A 37 9.75 -4.50 5.05
C LYS A 37 8.38 -4.14 4.48
N THR A 38 8.01 -4.68 3.31
CA THR A 38 6.68 -4.49 2.73
C THR A 38 5.60 -5.10 3.62
N VAL A 39 5.85 -6.31 4.12
CA VAL A 39 4.92 -6.98 5.04
C VAL A 39 4.73 -6.17 6.32
N ASN A 40 5.82 -5.67 6.91
CA ASN A 40 5.78 -4.83 8.11
C ASN A 40 5.04 -3.50 7.88
N GLU A 41 5.30 -2.82 6.76
CA GLU A 41 4.60 -1.56 6.44
C GLU A 41 3.11 -1.79 6.13
N ASN A 42 2.75 -2.92 5.55
CA ASN A 42 1.34 -3.30 5.37
C ASN A 42 0.60 -3.44 6.69
N ILE A 43 1.24 -3.94 7.76
CA ILE A 43 0.65 -3.95 9.11
C ILE A 43 0.35 -2.52 9.58
N ASN A 44 1.28 -1.58 9.35
CA ASN A 44 1.09 -0.18 9.73
C ASN A 44 -0.10 0.44 9.00
N VAL A 45 -0.21 0.20 7.69
CA VAL A 45 -1.35 0.67 6.88
C VAL A 45 -2.69 0.07 7.37
N GLU A 46 -2.72 -1.24 7.66
CA GLU A 46 -3.95 -1.87 8.15
C GLU A 46 -4.33 -1.37 9.57
N ASN A 47 -3.35 -1.05 10.42
CA ASN A 47 -3.62 -0.39 11.70
C ASN A 47 -4.20 1.03 11.50
N MET A 48 -3.67 1.81 10.56
CA MET A 48 -4.26 3.12 10.20
C MET A 48 -5.70 2.97 9.70
N ARG A 49 -5.96 1.97 8.85
CA ARG A 49 -7.33 1.65 8.40
C ARG A 49 -8.26 1.30 9.55
N LYS A 50 -7.75 0.51 10.51
CA LYS A 50 -8.52 0.16 11.71
C LYS A 50 -8.89 1.40 12.51
N GLN A 51 -7.91 2.25 12.81
CA GLN A 51 -8.13 3.50 13.55
C GLN A 51 -9.12 4.42 12.83
N TYR A 52 -9.00 4.54 11.52
CA TYR A 52 -9.94 5.30 10.70
C TYR A 52 -11.36 4.73 10.80
N LEU A 53 -11.54 3.40 10.68
CA LEU A 53 -12.85 2.77 10.76
C LEU A 53 -13.48 2.90 12.15
N ASP A 54 -12.68 2.75 13.22
CA ASP A 54 -13.14 2.92 14.59
C ASP A 54 -13.65 4.35 14.82
N GLY A 55 -12.89 5.36 14.38
CA GLY A 55 -13.28 6.77 14.49
C GLY A 55 -14.48 7.14 13.61
N PHE A 56 -14.54 6.62 12.39
CA PHE A 56 -15.68 6.82 11.49
C PHE A 56 -16.97 6.23 12.07
N ASN A 57 -16.91 5.02 12.61
CA ASN A 57 -18.06 4.39 13.25
C ASN A 57 -18.54 5.19 14.46
N LEU A 58 -17.64 5.68 15.29
CA LEU A 58 -18.00 6.54 16.41
C LEU A 58 -18.78 7.79 15.96
N LEU A 59 -18.25 8.52 14.99
CA LEU A 59 -18.90 9.73 14.45
C LEU A 59 -20.27 9.42 13.81
N ARG A 60 -20.37 8.30 13.10
CA ARG A 60 -21.64 7.83 12.53
C ARG A 60 -22.67 7.54 13.61
N ASP A 61 -22.26 6.83 14.66
CA ASP A 61 -23.17 6.45 15.75
C ASP A 61 -23.64 7.69 16.54
N GLU A 62 -22.76 8.67 16.74
CA GLU A 62 -23.15 9.98 17.32
C GLU A 62 -24.12 10.76 16.42
N PHE A 63 -23.90 10.74 15.11
CA PHE A 63 -24.84 11.33 14.15
C PHE A 63 -26.22 10.65 14.22
N GLN A 64 -26.25 9.32 14.22
CA GLN A 64 -27.48 8.54 14.31
C GLN A 64 -28.23 8.78 15.62
N ALA A 65 -27.53 8.87 16.75
CA ALA A 65 -28.14 9.23 18.04
C ALA A 65 -28.78 10.63 17.99
N SER A 66 -28.07 11.61 17.42
CA SER A 66 -28.59 12.97 17.27
C SER A 66 -29.79 13.03 16.33
N LEU A 67 -29.82 12.22 15.27
CA LEU A 67 -30.94 12.09 14.36
C LEU A 67 -32.19 11.52 15.06
N THR A 68 -31.99 10.49 15.88
CA THR A 68 -33.08 9.89 16.68
C THR A 68 -33.67 10.91 17.65
N GLU A 69 -32.82 11.69 18.32
CA GLU A 69 -33.30 12.77 19.22
C GLU A 69 -34.07 13.86 18.46
N TYR A 70 -33.60 14.25 17.27
CA TYR A 70 -34.27 15.21 16.43
C TYR A 70 -35.65 14.71 15.99
N GLN A 71 -35.74 13.47 15.53
CA GLN A 71 -37.01 12.84 15.13
C GLN A 71 -38.02 12.81 16.28
N LYS A 72 -37.53 12.48 17.51
CA LYS A 72 -38.37 12.53 18.70
C LYS A 72 -38.87 13.94 19.01
N ALA A 73 -37.98 14.93 19.01
CA ALA A 73 -38.38 16.32 19.27
C ALA A 73 -39.37 16.85 18.24
N THR A 74 -39.21 16.48 16.96
CA THR A 74 -40.17 16.83 15.90
C THR A 74 -41.53 16.15 16.13
N ALA A 75 -41.55 14.88 16.50
CA ALA A 75 -42.77 14.16 16.80
C ALA A 75 -43.51 14.78 18.02
N ASP A 76 -42.78 15.15 19.07
CA ASP A 76 -43.33 15.79 20.27
C ASP A 76 -43.89 17.21 19.97
N MET A 77 -43.23 17.96 19.08
CA MET A 77 -43.69 19.29 18.62
C MET A 77 -45.05 19.24 17.93
N ASP A 78 -45.29 18.19 17.13
CA ASP A 78 -46.52 18.03 16.36
C ASP A 78 -47.62 17.25 17.09
N ASN A 79 -47.36 16.80 18.32
CA ASN A 79 -48.31 15.99 19.09
C ASN A 79 -49.34 16.86 19.82
N GLU A 80 -50.57 16.90 19.30
CA GLU A 80 -51.69 17.68 19.87
C GLU A 80 -52.15 17.20 21.28
N LEU A 81 -51.72 16.02 21.72
CA LEU A 81 -52.04 15.51 23.05
C LEU A 81 -51.12 16.10 24.15
N LEU A 82 -50.05 16.78 23.77
CA LEU A 82 -49.12 17.43 24.69
C LEU A 82 -49.56 18.89 24.97
N SER A 83 -49.17 19.42 26.13
CA SER A 83 -49.44 20.82 26.45
C SER A 83 -48.64 21.76 25.55
N ASP A 84 -49.13 23.00 25.37
CA ASP A 84 -48.47 24.01 24.56
C ASP A 84 -47.05 24.29 25.00
N GLU A 85 -46.77 24.28 26.32
CA GLU A 85 -45.41 24.46 26.88
C GLU A 85 -44.47 23.33 26.47
N VAL A 86 -44.98 22.09 26.47
CA VAL A 86 -44.17 20.92 26.06
C VAL A 86 -43.88 20.97 24.57
N ARG A 87 -44.87 21.31 23.75
CA ARG A 87 -44.68 21.46 22.30
C ARG A 87 -43.73 22.59 21.94
N GLU A 88 -43.77 23.72 22.65
CA GLU A 88 -42.82 24.82 22.45
C GLU A 88 -41.41 24.43 22.86
N SER A 89 -41.24 23.74 23.99
CA SER A 89 -39.94 23.18 24.41
C SER A 89 -39.37 22.19 23.37
N ALA A 90 -40.25 21.33 22.80
CA ALA A 90 -39.87 20.39 21.76
C ALA A 90 -39.44 21.10 20.47
N ARG A 91 -40.13 22.19 20.07
CA ARG A 91 -39.77 23.02 18.93
C ARG A 91 -38.38 23.65 19.10
N ASN A 92 -38.10 24.25 20.25
CA ASN A 92 -36.80 24.83 20.54
C ASN A 92 -35.69 23.78 20.52
N LYS A 93 -35.96 22.56 21.07
CA LYS A 93 -35.05 21.43 21.01
C LYS A 93 -34.80 20.95 19.58
N ALA A 94 -35.86 20.82 18.75
CA ALA A 94 -35.72 20.40 17.35
C ALA A 94 -34.86 21.40 16.56
N GLN A 95 -35.09 22.71 16.73
CA GLN A 95 -34.28 23.73 16.07
C GLN A 95 -32.76 23.66 16.47
N LEU A 96 -32.46 23.43 17.76
CA LEU A 96 -31.10 23.26 18.21
C LEU A 96 -30.44 22.00 17.62
N LEU A 97 -31.20 20.89 17.57
CA LEU A 97 -30.73 19.61 17.04
C LEU A 97 -30.52 19.64 15.53
N GLU A 98 -31.30 20.40 14.79
CA GLU A 98 -31.13 20.59 13.33
C GLU A 98 -29.75 21.19 13.02
N GLY A 99 -29.36 22.27 13.71
CA GLY A 99 -28.04 22.87 13.56
C GLY A 99 -26.90 21.90 13.96
N ARG A 100 -27.12 21.11 15.01
CA ARG A 100 -26.14 20.10 15.43
C ARG A 100 -25.99 18.97 14.42
N LEU A 101 -27.09 18.51 13.82
CA LEU A 101 -27.07 17.48 12.78
C LEU A 101 -26.28 17.93 11.56
N GLN A 102 -26.49 19.17 11.11
CA GLN A 102 -25.73 19.72 9.99
C GLN A 102 -24.23 19.74 10.29
N GLN A 103 -23.81 20.20 11.47
CA GLN A 103 -22.42 20.18 11.87
C GLN A 103 -21.83 18.76 11.91
N LYS A 104 -22.56 17.80 12.51
CA LYS A 104 -22.11 16.40 12.57
C LYS A 104 -22.03 15.76 11.19
N GLN A 105 -22.94 16.08 10.29
CA GLN A 105 -22.86 15.60 8.90
C GLN A 105 -21.61 16.10 8.19
N GLU A 106 -21.29 17.38 8.34
CA GLU A 106 -20.05 17.97 7.79
C GLU A 106 -18.80 17.32 8.40
N GLU A 107 -18.82 17.06 9.71
CA GLU A 107 -17.72 16.39 10.41
C GLU A 107 -17.50 14.97 9.90
N VAL A 108 -18.54 14.17 9.74
CA VAL A 108 -18.48 12.81 9.19
C VAL A 108 -17.90 12.83 7.76
N MET A 109 -18.38 13.76 6.91
CA MET A 109 -17.87 13.87 5.53
C MET A 109 -16.40 14.29 5.49
N ARG A 110 -16.00 15.26 6.29
CA ARG A 110 -14.63 15.72 6.39
C ARG A 110 -13.70 14.59 6.88
N TYR A 111 -14.09 13.92 7.98
CA TYR A 111 -13.32 12.80 8.53
C TYR A 111 -13.11 11.68 7.51
N ARG A 112 -14.16 11.36 6.74
CA ARG A 112 -14.08 10.36 5.67
C ARG A 112 -13.09 10.76 4.58
N GLN A 113 -13.16 12.01 4.13
CA GLN A 113 -12.30 12.50 3.04
C GLN A 113 -10.84 12.58 3.48
N GLU A 114 -10.56 13.17 4.64
CA GLU A 114 -9.22 13.34 5.19
C GLU A 114 -8.59 11.97 5.50
N GLY A 115 -9.29 11.11 6.23
CA GLY A 115 -8.75 9.82 6.64
C GLY A 115 -8.46 8.86 5.47
N LEU A 116 -9.29 8.85 4.43
CA LEU A 116 -8.99 8.07 3.21
C LEU A 116 -7.80 8.66 2.45
N GLY A 117 -7.71 9.99 2.37
CA GLY A 117 -6.59 10.68 1.74
C GLY A 117 -5.26 10.40 2.44
N GLU A 118 -5.22 10.45 3.76
CA GLU A 118 -4.02 10.13 4.55
C GLU A 118 -3.55 8.67 4.35
N ILE A 119 -4.48 7.72 4.32
CA ILE A 119 -4.15 6.31 4.09
C ILE A 119 -3.57 6.12 2.69
N GLU A 120 -4.17 6.74 1.66
CA GLU A 120 -3.70 6.65 0.28
C GLU A 120 -2.32 7.29 0.11
N GLU A 121 -2.12 8.49 0.64
CA GLU A 121 -0.82 9.17 0.63
C GLU A 121 0.26 8.32 1.32
N ARG A 122 -0.06 7.75 2.49
CA ARG A 122 0.88 6.88 3.20
C ARG A 122 1.24 5.64 2.39
N GLN A 123 0.26 5.02 1.71
CA GLN A 123 0.53 3.88 0.84
C GLN A 123 1.46 4.24 -0.32
N GLN A 124 1.24 5.39 -0.96
CA GLN A 124 2.10 5.87 -2.05
C GLN A 124 3.53 6.10 -1.59
N GLN A 125 3.73 6.76 -0.44
CA GLN A 125 5.06 6.99 0.15
C GLN A 125 5.79 5.68 0.47
N ILE A 126 5.07 4.69 0.99
CA ILE A 126 5.62 3.35 1.28
C ILE A 126 6.07 2.66 -0.01
N VAL A 127 5.20 2.63 -1.03
CA VAL A 127 5.51 2.01 -2.32
C VAL A 127 6.74 2.66 -2.95
N GLU A 128 6.80 3.98 -3.00
CA GLU A 128 7.93 4.71 -3.58
C GLU A 128 9.23 4.40 -2.85
N LYS A 129 9.24 4.52 -1.52
CA LYS A 129 10.42 4.25 -0.69
C LYS A 129 10.93 2.82 -0.83
N LEU A 130 10.02 1.83 -0.78
CA LEU A 130 10.40 0.43 -0.86
C LEU A 130 10.81 0.02 -2.28
N ALA A 131 10.19 0.59 -3.31
CA ALA A 131 10.60 0.37 -4.69
C ALA A 131 12.01 0.91 -4.95
N GLN A 132 12.36 2.08 -4.40
CA GLN A 132 13.72 2.62 -4.47
C GLN A 132 14.72 1.72 -3.75
N ASP A 133 14.44 1.28 -2.52
CA ASP A 133 15.30 0.37 -1.75
C ASP A 133 15.53 -0.95 -2.52
N LEU A 134 14.47 -1.57 -3.01
CA LEU A 134 14.57 -2.80 -3.79
C LEU A 134 15.34 -2.63 -5.10
N THR A 135 15.15 -1.52 -5.80
CA THR A 135 15.90 -1.21 -7.02
C THR A 135 17.40 -1.16 -6.74
N GLU A 136 17.81 -0.54 -5.64
CA GLU A 136 19.21 -0.52 -5.21
C GLU A 136 19.74 -1.92 -4.84
N GLN A 137 18.94 -2.77 -4.19
CA GLN A 137 19.34 -4.15 -3.87
C GLN A 137 19.50 -4.98 -5.15
N VAL A 138 18.57 -4.88 -6.09
CA VAL A 138 18.65 -5.55 -7.40
C VAL A 138 19.90 -5.12 -8.14
N LYS A 139 20.19 -3.81 -8.19
CA LYS A 139 21.37 -3.25 -8.84
C LYS A 139 22.66 -3.80 -8.23
N LYS A 140 22.80 -3.75 -6.90
CA LYS A 140 23.97 -4.29 -6.19
C LYS A 140 24.15 -5.78 -6.45
N TYR A 141 23.08 -6.56 -6.43
CA TYR A 141 23.12 -7.98 -6.75
C TYR A 141 23.59 -8.21 -8.18
N ALA A 142 23.01 -7.50 -9.14
CA ALA A 142 23.34 -7.63 -10.56
C ALA A 142 24.82 -7.30 -10.83
N GLU A 143 25.32 -6.20 -10.29
CA GLU A 143 26.71 -5.78 -10.39
C GLU A 143 27.66 -6.86 -9.80
N ALA A 144 27.34 -7.40 -8.63
CA ALA A 144 28.13 -8.45 -7.97
C ALA A 144 28.17 -9.76 -8.77
N GLN A 145 27.11 -10.07 -9.54
CA GLN A 145 27.03 -11.23 -10.42
C GLN A 145 27.55 -10.97 -11.84
N GLY A 146 27.98 -9.73 -12.15
CA GLY A 146 28.51 -9.34 -13.45
C GLY A 146 27.45 -9.22 -14.55
N TYR A 147 26.21 -8.97 -14.19
CA TYR A 147 25.16 -8.60 -15.16
C TYR A 147 25.35 -7.14 -15.58
N THR A 148 25.18 -6.86 -16.87
CA THR A 148 25.30 -5.52 -17.45
C THR A 148 23.96 -4.84 -17.59
N THR A 149 22.88 -5.63 -17.70
CA THR A 149 21.53 -5.13 -17.91
C THR A 149 20.53 -5.99 -17.13
N VAL A 150 19.63 -5.37 -16.40
CA VAL A 150 18.51 -6.03 -15.71
C VAL A 150 17.19 -5.50 -16.27
N LEU A 151 16.32 -6.42 -16.71
CA LEU A 151 15.00 -6.10 -17.23
C LEU A 151 13.93 -6.52 -16.23
N GLU A 152 13.04 -5.60 -15.91
CA GLU A 152 11.86 -5.83 -15.09
C GLU A 152 10.77 -6.51 -15.93
N VAL A 153 10.18 -7.61 -15.43
CA VAL A 153 9.26 -8.47 -16.21
C VAL A 153 7.81 -8.46 -15.72
N SER A 154 7.50 -7.85 -14.58
CA SER A 154 6.11 -7.74 -14.10
C SER A 154 5.35 -6.56 -14.71
N GLY A 155 6.08 -5.60 -15.32
CA GLY A 155 5.51 -4.40 -15.91
C GLY A 155 4.57 -4.69 -17.07
N LYS A 156 3.48 -3.91 -17.12
CA LYS A 156 2.46 -4.00 -18.18
C LYS A 156 2.30 -2.67 -18.90
N SER A 157 2.02 -2.74 -20.19
CA SER A 157 1.64 -1.56 -20.97
C SER A 157 0.26 -1.02 -20.54
N LEU A 158 -0.13 0.16 -21.05
CA LEU A 158 -1.47 0.73 -20.84
C LEU A 158 -2.61 -0.24 -21.23
N ASN A 159 -2.37 -1.12 -22.22
CA ASN A 159 -3.31 -2.16 -22.66
C ASN A 159 -3.22 -3.44 -21.82
N ARG A 160 -2.51 -3.42 -20.68
CA ARG A 160 -2.31 -4.57 -19.77
C ARG A 160 -1.55 -5.74 -20.41
N VAL A 161 -0.81 -5.51 -21.49
CA VAL A 161 0.07 -6.49 -22.09
C VAL A 161 1.43 -6.44 -21.39
N PRO A 162 2.05 -7.60 -21.03
CA PRO A 162 3.39 -7.61 -20.45
C PRO A 162 4.40 -6.88 -21.34
N LEU A 163 5.28 -6.07 -20.76
CA LEU A 163 6.35 -5.37 -21.51
C LEU A 163 7.42 -6.36 -21.98
N VAL A 164 7.70 -7.38 -21.18
CA VAL A 164 8.58 -8.51 -21.53
C VAL A 164 7.71 -9.75 -21.69
N ILE A 165 7.53 -10.21 -22.94
CA ILE A 165 6.62 -11.32 -23.26
C ILE A 165 7.27 -12.67 -22.99
N THR A 166 8.57 -12.79 -23.27
CA THR A 166 9.34 -14.02 -23.07
C THR A 166 10.79 -13.70 -22.75
N TYR A 167 11.43 -14.55 -21.95
CA TYR A 167 12.83 -14.43 -21.57
C TYR A 167 13.37 -15.79 -21.14
N PRO A 168 14.70 -16.02 -21.18
CA PRO A 168 15.34 -17.23 -20.66
C PRO A 168 15.17 -17.33 -19.14
N LYS A 169 14.50 -18.39 -18.67
CA LYS A 169 14.21 -18.58 -17.24
C LYS A 169 15.44 -18.76 -16.39
N GLU A 170 16.50 -19.30 -16.94
CA GLU A 170 17.82 -19.48 -16.32
C GLU A 170 18.52 -18.15 -16.00
N GLN A 171 18.08 -17.06 -16.63
CA GLN A 171 18.58 -15.70 -16.36
C GLN A 171 17.68 -14.91 -15.42
N GLU A 172 16.63 -15.52 -14.88
CA GLU A 172 15.77 -14.88 -13.89
C GLU A 172 16.43 -14.87 -12.51
N ILE A 173 16.58 -13.68 -11.92
CA ILE A 173 17.25 -13.47 -10.63
C ILE A 173 16.27 -13.19 -9.47
N THR A 174 14.96 -13.26 -9.71
CA THR A 174 13.91 -12.90 -8.74
C THR A 174 14.10 -13.61 -7.40
N GLU A 175 14.19 -14.94 -7.41
CA GLU A 175 14.33 -15.75 -6.19
C GLU A 175 15.65 -15.49 -5.46
N ALA A 176 16.73 -15.29 -6.20
CA ALA A 176 18.04 -15.01 -5.61
C ALA A 176 18.07 -13.65 -4.91
N VAL A 177 17.48 -12.63 -5.52
CA VAL A 177 17.34 -11.30 -4.90
C VAL A 177 16.37 -11.37 -3.72
N LEU A 178 15.23 -12.08 -3.84
CA LEU A 178 14.26 -12.23 -2.76
C LEU A 178 14.89 -12.87 -1.53
N LYS A 179 15.71 -13.92 -1.73
CA LYS A 179 16.46 -14.55 -0.66
C LYS A 179 17.46 -13.59 -0.02
N LEU A 180 18.14 -12.79 -0.84
CA LEU A 180 19.11 -11.80 -0.34
C LEU A 180 18.46 -10.73 0.53
N VAL A 181 17.34 -10.14 0.07
CA VAL A 181 16.70 -9.02 0.78
C VAL A 181 15.95 -9.45 2.04
N ASN A 182 15.61 -10.73 2.18
CA ASN A 182 14.99 -11.30 3.38
C ASN A 182 15.98 -12.04 4.28
N ALA A 183 17.26 -12.13 3.91
CA ALA A 183 18.26 -12.87 4.68
C ALA A 183 18.39 -12.35 6.12
N GLY A 184 18.18 -13.25 7.10
CA GLY A 184 18.18 -12.94 8.53
C GLY A 184 16.88 -12.31 9.06
N HIS A 185 15.86 -12.16 8.22
CA HIS A 185 14.54 -11.61 8.58
C HIS A 185 13.40 -12.61 8.32
N GLU A 186 13.70 -13.87 8.05
CA GLU A 186 12.70 -14.89 7.68
C GLU A 186 11.66 -15.08 8.80
N ALA A 187 12.11 -15.25 10.04
CA ALA A 187 11.23 -15.44 11.19
C ALA A 187 10.37 -14.18 11.47
N GLU A 188 10.95 -12.98 11.35
CA GLU A 188 10.26 -11.70 11.48
C GLU A 188 9.15 -11.57 10.41
N LYS A 189 9.48 -11.95 9.18
CA LYS A 189 8.54 -11.93 8.05
C LYS A 189 7.36 -12.87 8.28
N ASP A 190 7.62 -14.12 8.69
CA ASP A 190 6.57 -15.13 8.93
C ASP A 190 5.62 -14.69 10.04
N GLU A 191 6.16 -14.13 11.14
CA GLU A 191 5.34 -13.54 12.22
C GLU A 191 4.51 -12.35 11.73
N ALA A 192 5.11 -11.47 10.94
CA ALA A 192 4.43 -10.32 10.36
C ALA A 192 3.31 -10.73 9.39
N GLU A 193 3.51 -11.74 8.55
CA GLU A 193 2.49 -12.28 7.64
C GLU A 193 1.30 -12.86 8.41
N ALA A 194 1.56 -13.62 9.47
CA ALA A 194 0.51 -14.15 10.33
C ALA A 194 -0.30 -13.03 11.00
N LYS A 195 0.37 -12.00 11.53
CA LYS A 195 -0.26 -10.83 12.14
C LYS A 195 -1.07 -10.01 11.14
N LEU A 196 -0.55 -9.81 9.94
CA LEU A 196 -1.23 -9.09 8.87
C LEU A 196 -2.52 -9.82 8.45
N THR A 197 -2.46 -11.14 8.34
CA THR A 197 -3.60 -11.98 8.01
C THR A 197 -4.70 -11.91 9.08
N ASP A 198 -4.33 -12.02 10.36
CA ASP A 198 -5.26 -11.87 11.48
C ASP A 198 -5.93 -10.49 11.50
N LEU A 199 -5.14 -9.42 11.31
CA LEU A 199 -5.64 -8.05 11.27
C LEU A 199 -6.64 -7.84 10.12
N ARG A 200 -6.33 -8.32 8.93
CA ARG A 200 -7.24 -8.25 7.77
C ARG A 200 -8.55 -9.00 7.99
N ASN A 201 -8.48 -10.18 8.58
CA ASN A 201 -9.67 -10.96 8.93
C ASN A 201 -10.56 -10.23 9.94
N LYS A 202 -9.97 -9.61 10.97
CA LYS A 202 -10.70 -8.80 11.97
C LYS A 202 -11.34 -7.57 11.33
N LEU A 203 -10.63 -6.85 10.46
CA LEU A 203 -11.18 -5.69 9.74
C LEU A 203 -12.35 -6.07 8.84
N ARG A 204 -12.20 -7.17 8.10
CA ARG A 204 -13.26 -7.69 7.23
C ARG A 204 -14.51 -8.08 8.04
N ALA A 205 -14.36 -8.81 9.12
CA ALA A 205 -15.46 -9.17 9.99
C ALA A 205 -16.19 -7.95 10.58
N ALA A 206 -15.42 -6.92 10.98
CA ALA A 206 -16.01 -5.66 11.47
C ALA A 206 -16.80 -4.91 10.38
N GLN A 207 -16.31 -4.89 9.14
CA GLN A 207 -17.02 -4.28 8.02
C GLN A 207 -18.30 -5.04 7.66
N GLU A 208 -18.27 -6.37 7.64
CA GLU A 208 -19.43 -7.22 7.39
C GLU A 208 -20.51 -7.04 8.48
N ALA A 209 -20.11 -6.97 9.76
CA ALA A 209 -21.02 -6.71 10.86
C ALA A 209 -21.67 -5.31 10.76
N ALA A 210 -20.92 -4.29 10.40
CA ALA A 210 -21.43 -2.93 10.20
C ALA A 210 -22.40 -2.83 9.01
N ALA A 211 -22.17 -3.62 7.95
CA ALA A 211 -23.06 -3.66 6.78
C ALA A 211 -24.40 -4.35 7.06
N GLN A 212 -24.48 -5.24 8.05
CA GLN A 212 -25.72 -5.94 8.43
C GLN A 212 -26.61 -5.10 9.37
N GLN A 213 -26.08 -4.02 9.94
CA GLN A 213 -26.82 -3.11 10.86
C GLN A 213 -27.47 -1.91 10.14
N ASN A 214 -27.27 -1.77 8.84
CA ASN A 214 -27.88 -0.74 7.98
C ASN A 214 -28.97 -1.34 7.11
#